data_708d02d5a9ea046fc6ad323840eddfab
#
_entry.id   708d02d5a9ea046fc6ad323840eddfab
#
_cell.length_a   1.000
_cell.length_b   1.000
_cell.length_c   1.000
_cell.angle_alpha   90.00
_cell.angle_beta   90.00
_cell.angle_gamma   90.00
#
_symmetry.space_group_name_H-M   'P 1'
#
loop_
_entity.id
_entity.type
_entity.pdbx_description
1 polymer ?
#
loop_
_entity_poly.entity_id
_entity_poly.type
_entity_poly.pdbx_seq_one_letter_code
_entity_poly.pdbx_strand_id
1 'polypeptide(L)'
;LSVTSYYLRGCTETENWMSFWMSLKIFFAGVAVIYAIIVFFYNLSEIGEQRCDFEVVRRDLKHLNILKKKTDTLKPIFTRFLSDRYPEFEEKILTMLAHHEPGLHGVATDFPELKSVEGFKALVEQIDQLYSACYKEQLVIMDTMNRINQRFLYPFLINYLMQDVHDDLVDITSRFAQTMEK
;
A
#
# COMPACT_ATOMS: atom_id res chain seq x y z
N LEU A 1 75.21 -21.55 27.69
CA LEU A 1 74.40 -21.93 26.49
C LEU A 1 72.89 -21.99 26.74
N SER A 2 72.37 -21.72 27.94
CA SER A 2 70.96 -21.97 28.25
C SER A 2 70.08 -20.70 28.23
N VAL A 3 70.59 -19.53 28.48
CA VAL A 3 69.80 -18.31 28.66
C VAL A 3 69.39 -17.67 27.31
N THR A 4 70.24 -17.73 26.28
CA THR A 4 69.96 -17.21 24.93
C THR A 4 68.88 -18.00 24.19
N SER A 5 68.74 -19.30 24.45
CA SER A 5 67.67 -20.10 23.83
C SER A 5 66.28 -19.84 24.40
N TYR A 6 66.16 -19.41 25.65
CA TYR A 6 64.89 -19.01 26.28
C TYR A 6 64.41 -17.67 25.75
N TYR A 7 65.28 -16.70 25.52
CA TYR A 7 64.94 -15.38 24.97
C TYR A 7 64.48 -15.49 23.51
N LEU A 8 65.14 -16.33 22.70
CA LEU A 8 64.79 -16.54 21.29
C LEU A 8 63.43 -17.26 21.16
N ARG A 9 63.09 -18.17 22.08
CA ARG A 9 61.80 -18.86 22.06
C ARG A 9 60.66 -17.94 22.48
N GLY A 10 60.87 -17.03 23.42
CA GLY A 10 59.90 -16.03 23.82
C GLY A 10 59.61 -15.01 22.71
N CYS A 11 60.62 -14.59 21.94
CA CYS A 11 60.43 -13.68 20.81
C CYS A 11 59.63 -14.32 19.66
N THR A 12 59.86 -15.57 19.33
CA THR A 12 59.11 -16.25 18.25
C THR A 12 57.67 -16.54 18.64
N GLU A 13 57.35 -16.80 19.89
CA GLU A 13 55.96 -16.95 20.37
C GLU A 13 55.20 -15.63 20.32
N THR A 14 55.79 -14.51 20.71
CA THR A 14 55.13 -13.19 20.66
C THR A 14 54.91 -12.71 19.23
N GLU A 15 55.83 -12.98 18.29
CA GLU A 15 55.64 -12.67 16.87
C GLU A 15 54.51 -13.53 16.24
N ASN A 16 54.39 -14.79 16.58
CA ASN A 16 53.31 -15.68 16.15
C ASN A 16 51.95 -15.21 16.66
N TRP A 17 51.87 -14.78 17.92
CA TRP A 17 50.66 -14.21 18.49
C TRP A 17 50.26 -12.90 17.82
N MET A 18 51.18 -11.99 17.55
CA MET A 18 50.90 -10.74 16.83
C MET A 18 50.40 -10.97 15.41
N SER A 19 51.03 -11.90 14.69
CA SER A 19 50.60 -12.26 13.33
C SER A 19 49.21 -12.90 13.29
N PHE A 20 48.93 -13.77 14.27
CA PHE A 20 47.59 -14.36 14.46
C PHE A 20 46.53 -13.30 14.67
N TRP A 21 46.74 -12.35 15.59
CA TRP A 21 45.81 -11.27 15.86
C TRP A 21 45.63 -10.31 14.68
N MET A 22 46.68 -10.07 13.91
CA MET A 22 46.60 -9.28 12.67
C MET A 22 45.78 -10.01 11.61
N SER A 23 45.99 -11.27 11.40
CA SER A 23 45.22 -12.10 10.46
C SER A 23 43.75 -12.18 10.86
N LEU A 24 43.45 -12.29 12.16
CA LEU A 24 42.09 -12.29 12.67
C LEU A 24 41.38 -10.95 12.43
N LYS A 25 42.06 -9.83 12.65
CA LYS A 25 41.53 -8.49 12.36
C LYS A 25 41.22 -8.29 10.88
N ILE A 26 42.12 -8.75 9.99
CA ILE A 26 41.93 -8.67 8.54
C ILE A 26 40.72 -9.53 8.12
N PHE A 27 40.59 -10.72 8.71
CA PHE A 27 39.43 -11.59 8.45
C PHE A 27 38.11 -10.93 8.86
N PHE A 28 38.03 -10.38 10.07
CA PHE A 28 36.83 -9.69 10.52
C PHE A 28 36.54 -8.43 9.70
N ALA A 29 37.55 -7.69 9.31
CA ALA A 29 37.40 -6.56 8.42
C ALA A 29 36.83 -6.98 7.04
N GLY A 30 37.33 -8.07 6.49
CA GLY A 30 36.80 -8.66 5.24
C GLY A 30 35.34 -9.07 5.36
N VAL A 31 34.97 -9.77 6.44
CA VAL A 31 33.57 -10.15 6.72
C VAL A 31 32.68 -8.94 6.88
N ALA A 32 33.13 -7.89 7.57
CA ALA A 32 32.37 -6.66 7.75
C ALA A 32 32.12 -5.92 6.42
N VAL A 33 33.11 -5.89 5.53
CA VAL A 33 32.97 -5.30 4.19
C VAL A 33 31.95 -6.10 3.35
N ILE A 34 32.05 -7.43 3.34
CA ILE A 34 31.08 -8.29 2.63
C ILE A 34 29.67 -8.05 3.17
N TYR A 35 29.51 -8.04 4.49
CA TYR A 35 28.23 -7.76 5.12
C TYR A 35 27.67 -6.38 4.73
N ALA A 36 28.50 -5.34 4.74
CA ALA A 36 28.12 -3.99 4.31
C ALA A 36 27.63 -3.97 2.86
N ILE A 37 28.31 -4.70 1.96
CA ILE A 37 27.91 -4.81 0.56
C ILE A 37 26.55 -5.50 0.43
N ILE A 38 26.33 -6.61 1.16
CA ILE A 38 25.04 -7.33 1.14
C ILE A 38 23.92 -6.41 1.63
N VAL A 39 24.11 -5.72 2.76
CA VAL A 39 23.14 -4.78 3.32
C VAL A 39 22.86 -3.64 2.33
N PHE A 40 23.88 -3.12 1.66
CA PHE A 40 23.72 -2.07 0.66
C PHE A 40 22.83 -2.53 -0.51
N PHE A 41 23.11 -3.69 -1.10
CA PHE A 41 22.30 -4.24 -2.21
C PHE A 41 20.88 -4.57 -1.77
N TYR A 42 20.69 -5.10 -0.55
CA TYR A 42 19.37 -5.34 0.00
C TYR A 42 18.55 -4.05 0.11
N ASN A 43 19.14 -2.98 0.65
CA ASN A 43 18.48 -1.68 0.74
C ASN A 43 18.15 -1.08 -0.64
N LEU A 44 19.02 -1.27 -1.64
CA LEU A 44 18.77 -0.81 -3.00
C LEU A 44 17.56 -1.51 -3.63
N SER A 45 17.44 -2.82 -3.43
CA SER A 45 16.28 -3.61 -3.88
C SER A 45 14.99 -3.14 -3.23
N GLU A 46 15.02 -2.91 -1.92
CA GLU A 46 13.87 -2.43 -1.14
C GLU A 46 13.38 -1.05 -1.61
N ILE A 47 14.29 -0.14 -1.94
CA ILE A 47 13.96 1.18 -2.52
C ILE A 47 13.25 1.02 -3.86
N GLY A 48 13.70 0.10 -4.70
CA GLY A 48 13.07 -0.20 -5.99
C GLY A 48 11.63 -0.69 -5.83
N GLU A 49 11.38 -1.62 -4.91
CA GLU A 49 10.05 -2.13 -4.61
C GLU A 49 9.12 -1.05 -4.04
N GLN A 50 9.62 -0.20 -3.15
CA GLN A 50 8.82 0.90 -2.60
C GLN A 50 8.39 1.89 -3.68
N ARG A 51 9.27 2.27 -4.60
CA ARG A 51 8.91 3.13 -5.73
C ARG A 51 7.84 2.49 -6.61
N CYS A 52 7.93 1.18 -6.82
CA CYS A 52 6.92 0.44 -7.57
C CYS A 52 5.56 0.48 -6.83
N ASP A 53 5.53 0.22 -5.54
CA ASP A 53 4.30 0.28 -4.73
C ASP A 53 3.67 1.69 -4.77
N PHE A 54 4.46 2.76 -4.76
CA PHE A 54 3.97 4.14 -4.92
C PHE A 54 3.28 4.38 -6.27
N GLU A 55 3.89 3.93 -7.35
CA GLU A 55 3.28 4.06 -8.68
C GLU A 55 1.99 3.24 -8.80
N VAL A 56 1.92 2.09 -8.13
CA VAL A 56 0.70 1.28 -8.03
C VAL A 56 -0.39 2.09 -7.32
N VAL A 57 -0.11 2.64 -6.13
CA VAL A 57 -1.08 3.46 -5.38
C VAL A 57 -1.56 4.66 -6.20
N ARG A 58 -0.65 5.36 -6.87
CA ARG A 58 -0.99 6.50 -7.73
C ARG A 58 -1.91 6.10 -8.89
N ARG A 59 -1.66 4.95 -9.49
CA ARG A 59 -2.51 4.41 -10.58
C ARG A 59 -3.89 4.02 -10.05
N ASP A 60 -3.93 3.33 -8.92
CA ASP A 60 -5.16 2.80 -8.34
C ASP A 60 -6.04 3.96 -7.81
N LEU A 61 -5.45 5.04 -7.29
CA LEU A 61 -6.18 6.28 -6.98
C LEU A 61 -6.83 6.92 -8.21
N LYS A 62 -6.14 6.94 -9.34
CA LYS A 62 -6.73 7.44 -10.59
C LYS A 62 -7.90 6.55 -11.02
N HIS A 63 -7.75 5.23 -10.90
CA HIS A 63 -8.81 4.27 -11.21
C HIS A 63 -10.01 4.46 -10.28
N LEU A 64 -9.80 4.60 -8.98
CA LEU A 64 -10.85 4.89 -8.01
C LEU A 64 -11.62 6.18 -8.36
N ASN A 65 -10.92 7.25 -8.74
CA ASN A 65 -11.55 8.51 -9.17
C ASN A 65 -12.42 8.33 -10.41
N ILE A 66 -12.00 7.49 -11.36
CA ILE A 66 -12.79 7.17 -12.55
C ILE A 66 -14.05 6.39 -12.17
N LEU A 67 -13.94 5.41 -11.25
CA LEU A 67 -15.08 4.64 -10.75
C LEU A 67 -16.07 5.54 -10.02
N LYS A 68 -15.62 6.43 -9.12
CA LYS A 68 -16.47 7.42 -8.44
C LYS A 68 -17.18 8.32 -9.43
N LYS A 69 -16.48 8.87 -10.42
CA LYS A 69 -17.08 9.71 -11.44
C LYS A 69 -18.15 8.96 -12.24
N LYS A 70 -17.96 7.68 -12.53
CA LYS A 70 -18.99 6.84 -13.18
C LYS A 70 -20.21 6.67 -12.27
N THR A 71 -19.99 6.42 -10.97
CA THR A 71 -21.08 6.32 -9.99
C THR A 71 -21.85 7.62 -9.88
N ASP A 72 -21.17 8.77 -9.83
CA ASP A 72 -21.81 10.09 -9.79
C ASP A 72 -22.60 10.41 -11.06
N THR A 73 -22.18 9.87 -12.21
CA THR A 73 -22.93 10.01 -13.46
C THR A 73 -24.18 9.14 -13.50
N LEU A 74 -24.15 7.97 -12.86
CA LEU A 74 -25.30 7.07 -12.83
C LEU A 74 -26.36 7.49 -11.80
N LYS A 75 -25.97 8.13 -10.69
CA LYS A 75 -26.92 8.65 -9.68
C LYS A 75 -28.06 9.49 -10.29
N PRO A 76 -27.79 10.56 -11.06
CA PRO A 76 -28.86 11.37 -11.64
C PRO A 76 -29.71 10.61 -12.66
N ILE A 77 -29.10 9.66 -13.39
CA ILE A 77 -29.86 8.81 -14.34
C ILE A 77 -30.86 7.94 -13.58
N PHE A 78 -30.39 7.35 -12.47
CA PHE A 78 -31.22 6.53 -11.60
C PHE A 78 -32.34 7.35 -10.95
N THR A 79 -32.02 8.52 -10.40
CA THR A 79 -33.01 9.44 -9.82
C THR A 79 -34.07 9.84 -10.84
N ARG A 80 -33.65 10.20 -12.05
CA ARG A 80 -34.57 10.56 -13.12
C ARG A 80 -35.48 9.38 -13.53
N PHE A 81 -34.91 8.17 -13.61
CA PHE A 81 -35.68 6.97 -13.92
C PHE A 81 -36.75 6.70 -12.86
N LEU A 82 -36.43 6.91 -11.58
CA LEU A 82 -37.38 6.76 -10.47
C LEU A 82 -38.45 7.82 -10.52
N SER A 83 -38.07 9.08 -10.65
CA SER A 83 -38.99 10.23 -10.72
C SER A 83 -39.99 10.12 -11.87
N ASP A 84 -39.54 9.69 -13.04
CA ASP A 84 -40.38 9.57 -14.23
C ASP A 84 -41.36 8.38 -14.17
N ARG A 85 -41.01 7.31 -13.47
CA ARG A 85 -41.80 6.06 -13.49
C ARG A 85 -42.40 5.67 -12.16
N TYR A 86 -41.81 6.10 -11.05
CA TYR A 86 -42.16 5.66 -9.70
C TYR A 86 -42.02 6.80 -8.68
N PRO A 87 -42.71 7.92 -8.85
CA PRO A 87 -42.55 9.11 -7.99
C PRO A 87 -42.87 8.82 -6.51
N GLU A 88 -43.77 7.89 -6.23
CA GLU A 88 -44.15 7.46 -4.87
C GLU A 88 -43.04 6.75 -4.09
N PHE A 89 -42.06 6.19 -4.79
CA PHE A 89 -40.92 5.46 -4.17
C PHE A 89 -39.63 6.25 -4.20
N GLU A 90 -39.57 7.37 -4.92
CA GLU A 90 -38.39 8.20 -5.14
C GLU A 90 -37.73 8.62 -3.82
N GLU A 91 -38.50 9.22 -2.92
CA GLU A 91 -38.00 9.75 -1.65
C GLU A 91 -37.40 8.62 -0.76
N LYS A 92 -38.08 7.46 -0.71
CA LYS A 92 -37.67 6.35 0.12
C LYS A 92 -36.39 5.68 -0.40
N ILE A 93 -36.26 5.54 -1.72
CA ILE A 93 -35.09 4.95 -2.36
C ILE A 93 -33.90 5.92 -2.26
N LEU A 94 -34.10 7.22 -2.44
CA LEU A 94 -33.04 8.21 -2.29
C LEU A 94 -32.54 8.28 -0.85
N THR A 95 -33.41 8.13 0.14
CA THR A 95 -33.03 8.08 1.55
C THR A 95 -32.18 6.84 1.85
N MET A 96 -32.51 5.67 1.31
CA MET A 96 -31.70 4.44 1.44
C MET A 96 -30.32 4.61 0.77
N LEU A 97 -30.26 5.23 -0.40
CA LEU A 97 -28.99 5.51 -1.10
C LEU A 97 -28.10 6.51 -0.35
N ALA A 98 -28.70 7.48 0.34
CA ALA A 98 -27.96 8.48 1.11
C ALA A 98 -27.32 7.89 2.38
N HIS A 99 -27.90 6.86 2.97
CA HIS A 99 -27.40 6.23 4.20
C HIS A 99 -26.28 5.22 3.97
N HIS A 100 -25.76 5.07 2.75
CA HIS A 100 -24.65 4.13 2.42
C HIS A 100 -24.90 2.70 2.92
N GLU A 101 -26.15 2.30 3.08
CA GLU A 101 -26.41 0.90 3.41
C GLU A 101 -25.97 0.00 2.24
N PRO A 102 -25.14 -1.00 2.49
CA PRO A 102 -24.66 -1.87 1.45
C PRO A 102 -25.83 -2.70 0.93
N GLY A 103 -26.23 -2.39 -0.27
CA GLY A 103 -27.12 -3.22 -1.02
C GLY A 103 -28.41 -2.53 -1.45
N LEU A 104 -28.36 -1.90 -2.62
CA LEU A 104 -29.54 -1.75 -3.46
C LEU A 104 -30.32 -3.08 -3.64
N HIS A 105 -29.72 -4.20 -3.27
CA HIS A 105 -30.36 -5.51 -3.14
C HIS A 105 -31.49 -5.49 -2.11
N GLY A 106 -31.39 -4.69 -1.05
CA GLY A 106 -32.47 -4.43 -0.10
C GLY A 106 -33.65 -3.71 -0.75
N VAL A 107 -33.39 -2.70 -1.59
CA VAL A 107 -34.44 -1.97 -2.32
C VAL A 107 -35.24 -2.93 -3.21
N ALA A 108 -34.58 -3.83 -3.91
CA ALA A 108 -35.25 -4.82 -4.74
C ALA A 108 -36.07 -5.85 -3.92
N THR A 109 -35.77 -6.03 -2.64
CA THR A 109 -36.49 -6.93 -1.75
C THR A 109 -37.73 -6.24 -1.17
N ASP A 110 -37.61 -4.96 -0.84
CA ASP A 110 -38.69 -4.16 -0.25
C ASP A 110 -39.75 -3.73 -1.28
N PHE A 111 -39.36 -3.67 -2.56
CA PHE A 111 -40.26 -3.27 -3.67
C PHE A 111 -40.31 -4.35 -4.76
N PRO A 112 -41.08 -5.44 -4.54
CA PRO A 112 -41.17 -6.54 -5.51
C PRO A 112 -41.74 -6.13 -6.88
N GLU A 113 -42.51 -5.05 -6.92
CA GLU A 113 -43.07 -4.48 -8.16
C GLU A 113 -41.98 -3.93 -9.09
N LEU A 114 -40.91 -3.37 -8.53
CA LEU A 114 -39.75 -2.86 -9.28
C LEU A 114 -38.89 -4.00 -9.84
N LYS A 115 -38.93 -5.19 -9.22
CA LYS A 115 -38.22 -6.38 -9.70
C LYS A 115 -38.65 -6.84 -11.10
N SER A 116 -39.87 -6.57 -11.48
CA SER A 116 -40.42 -6.98 -12.79
C SER A 116 -39.94 -6.09 -13.94
N VAL A 117 -39.27 -4.96 -13.63
CA VAL A 117 -38.79 -4.02 -14.63
C VAL A 117 -37.33 -4.32 -14.95
N GLU A 118 -37.09 -4.96 -16.10
CA GLU A 118 -35.74 -5.34 -16.53
C GLU A 118 -34.75 -4.17 -16.51
N GLY A 119 -35.16 -2.97 -16.92
CA GLY A 119 -34.33 -1.77 -16.90
C GLY A 119 -33.91 -1.33 -15.49
N PHE A 120 -34.80 -1.45 -14.48
CA PHE A 120 -34.49 -1.14 -13.09
C PHE A 120 -33.48 -2.14 -12.52
N LYS A 121 -33.72 -3.43 -12.73
CA LYS A 121 -32.81 -4.48 -12.25
C LYS A 121 -31.40 -4.32 -12.83
N ALA A 122 -31.30 -4.08 -14.13
CA ALA A 122 -30.00 -3.87 -14.78
C ALA A 122 -29.26 -2.61 -14.23
N LEU A 123 -29.97 -1.54 -13.95
CA LEU A 123 -29.39 -0.30 -13.43
C LEU A 123 -28.92 -0.49 -11.97
N VAL A 124 -29.71 -1.15 -11.13
CA VAL A 124 -29.37 -1.50 -9.74
C VAL A 124 -28.11 -2.39 -9.74
N GLU A 125 -28.08 -3.40 -10.58
CA GLU A 125 -26.92 -4.31 -10.68
C GLU A 125 -25.65 -3.58 -11.12
N GLN A 126 -25.75 -2.64 -12.07
CA GLN A 126 -24.60 -1.81 -12.47
C GLN A 126 -24.09 -0.92 -11.33
N ILE A 127 -24.98 -0.32 -10.58
CA ILE A 127 -24.61 0.53 -9.44
C ILE A 127 -23.96 -0.31 -8.35
N ASP A 128 -24.51 -1.48 -8.02
CA ASP A 128 -23.95 -2.40 -7.02
C ASP A 128 -22.55 -2.92 -7.42
N GLN A 129 -22.37 -3.25 -8.70
CA GLN A 129 -21.07 -3.63 -9.24
C GLN A 129 -20.05 -2.50 -9.12
N LEU A 130 -20.45 -1.25 -9.39
CA LEU A 130 -19.57 -0.09 -9.25
C LEU A 130 -19.19 0.18 -7.80
N TYR A 131 -20.14 0.12 -6.85
CA TYR A 131 -19.84 0.27 -5.43
C TYR A 131 -18.90 -0.85 -4.93
N SER A 132 -19.17 -2.08 -5.32
CA SER A 132 -18.30 -3.22 -4.99
C SER A 132 -16.90 -3.06 -5.57
N ALA A 133 -16.78 -2.55 -6.80
CA ALA A 133 -15.48 -2.25 -7.42
C ALA A 133 -14.75 -1.12 -6.69
N CYS A 134 -15.45 -0.03 -6.35
CA CYS A 134 -14.87 1.06 -5.57
C CYS A 134 -14.35 0.58 -4.21
N TYR A 135 -15.14 -0.21 -3.50
CA TYR A 135 -14.75 -0.76 -2.19
C TYR A 135 -13.52 -1.66 -2.28
N LYS A 136 -13.48 -2.55 -3.27
CA LYS A 136 -12.30 -3.41 -3.50
C LYS A 136 -11.05 -2.60 -3.79
N GLU A 137 -11.16 -1.58 -4.63
CA GLU A 137 -10.04 -0.69 -4.96
C GLU A 137 -9.54 0.08 -3.73
N GLN A 138 -10.46 0.56 -2.88
CA GLN A 138 -10.10 1.20 -1.62
C GLN A 138 -9.32 0.27 -0.70
N LEU A 139 -9.74 -1.00 -0.56
CA LEU A 139 -9.03 -1.98 0.25
C LEU A 139 -7.61 -2.25 -0.28
N VAL A 140 -7.44 -2.37 -1.60
CA VAL A 140 -6.13 -2.57 -2.23
C VAL A 140 -5.21 -1.38 -1.97
N ILE A 141 -5.72 -0.16 -2.12
CA ILE A 141 -4.96 1.07 -1.83
C ILE A 141 -4.54 1.10 -0.37
N MET A 142 -5.47 0.84 0.58
CA MET A 142 -5.17 0.81 2.01
C MET A 142 -4.11 -0.25 2.36
N ASP A 143 -4.21 -1.45 1.81
CA ASP A 143 -3.25 -2.52 2.05
C ASP A 143 -1.86 -2.15 1.52
N THR A 144 -1.79 -1.58 0.32
CA THR A 144 -0.52 -1.13 -0.25
C THR A 144 0.09 0.03 0.53
N MET A 145 -0.73 0.99 0.99
CA MET A 145 -0.27 2.08 1.86
C MET A 145 0.25 1.57 3.21
N ASN A 146 -0.41 0.56 3.80
CA ASN A 146 0.06 -0.07 5.02
C ASN A 146 1.41 -0.77 4.82
N ARG A 147 1.61 -1.47 3.69
CA ARG A 147 2.91 -2.07 3.35
C ARG A 147 4.01 -1.01 3.21
N ILE A 148 3.73 0.08 2.53
CA ILE A 148 4.67 1.20 2.40
C ILE A 148 5.02 1.74 3.79
N ASN A 149 4.03 2.00 4.64
CA ASN A 149 4.22 2.50 6.00
C ASN A 149 5.04 1.54 6.88
N GLN A 150 4.79 0.24 6.79
CA GLN A 150 5.57 -0.75 7.53
C GLN A 150 7.04 -0.77 7.09
N ARG A 151 7.31 -0.58 5.80
CA ARG A 151 8.68 -0.51 5.28
C ARG A 151 9.40 0.77 5.71
N PHE A 152 8.70 1.88 5.92
CA PHE A 152 9.29 3.10 6.48
C PHE A 152 9.73 2.96 7.95
N LEU A 153 9.15 2.03 8.70
CA LEU A 153 9.56 1.74 10.08
C LEU A 153 10.89 0.98 10.17
N TYR A 154 11.37 0.40 9.09
CA TYR A 154 12.63 -0.33 8.96
C TYR A 154 13.43 0.26 7.79
N PRO A 155 14.68 0.25 7.77
CA PRO A 155 15.78 0.74 8.55
C PRO A 155 16.13 2.22 8.26
N PHE A 156 16.83 2.84 9.19
CA PHE A 156 17.26 4.24 9.22
C PHE A 156 17.82 4.84 7.89
N LEU A 157 18.51 4.04 7.07
CA LEU A 157 19.08 4.47 5.79
C LEU A 157 18.01 4.73 4.71
N ILE A 158 16.93 3.96 4.70
CA ILE A 158 15.84 4.12 3.73
C ILE A 158 15.11 5.43 3.97
N ASN A 159 14.83 5.78 5.22
CA ASN A 159 14.17 7.05 5.56
C ASN A 159 14.97 8.27 5.09
N TYR A 160 16.29 8.23 5.17
CA TYR A 160 17.14 9.33 4.73
C TYR A 160 17.21 9.46 3.20
N LEU A 161 17.28 8.32 2.50
CA LEU A 161 17.38 8.28 1.02
C LEU A 161 16.03 8.46 0.31
N MET A 162 14.91 8.32 1.02
CA MET A 162 13.56 8.37 0.47
C MET A 162 12.71 9.49 1.06
N GLN A 163 13.32 10.58 1.49
CA GLN A 163 12.60 11.73 2.03
C GLN A 163 11.59 12.30 1.02
N ASP A 164 11.98 12.35 -0.26
CA ASP A 164 11.10 12.75 -1.38
C ASP A 164 9.85 11.85 -1.49
N VAL A 165 10.04 10.55 -1.22
CA VAL A 165 8.94 9.56 -1.27
C VAL A 165 8.02 9.71 -0.06
N HIS A 166 8.54 10.13 1.08
CA HIS A 166 7.72 10.40 2.27
C HIS A 166 6.79 11.60 2.04
N ASP A 167 7.30 12.67 1.44
CA ASP A 167 6.51 13.85 1.09
C ASP A 167 5.41 13.50 0.06
N ASP A 168 5.73 12.68 -0.93
CA ASP A 168 4.76 12.14 -1.89
C ASP A 168 3.69 11.26 -1.20
N LEU A 169 4.07 10.48 -0.16
CA LEU A 169 3.13 9.66 0.60
C LEU A 169 2.13 10.52 1.36
N VAL A 170 2.58 11.58 2.00
CA VAL A 170 1.71 12.53 2.73
C VAL A 170 0.71 13.17 1.76
N ASP A 171 1.14 13.58 0.58
CA ASP A 171 0.25 14.14 -0.45
C ASP A 171 -0.78 13.10 -0.95
N ILE A 172 -0.34 11.88 -1.23
CA ILE A 172 -1.22 10.78 -1.65
C ILE A 172 -2.23 10.44 -0.56
N THR A 173 -1.79 10.37 0.70
CA THR A 173 -2.67 10.07 1.85
C THR A 173 -3.73 11.16 2.04
N SER A 174 -3.34 12.43 1.91
CA SER A 174 -4.26 13.55 2.00
C SER A 174 -5.32 13.54 0.89
N ARG A 175 -4.93 13.24 -0.35
CA ARG A 175 -5.84 13.09 -1.49
C ARG A 175 -6.77 11.90 -1.33
N PHE A 176 -6.27 10.78 -0.79
CA PHE A 176 -7.09 9.62 -0.51
C PHE A 176 -8.15 9.94 0.55
N ALA A 177 -7.77 10.60 1.66
CA ALA A 177 -8.71 11.03 2.69
C ALA A 177 -9.80 11.94 2.12
N GLN A 178 -9.44 12.97 1.32
CA GLN A 178 -10.40 13.85 0.64
C GLN A 178 -11.34 13.10 -0.33
N THR A 179 -10.86 12.00 -0.90
CA THR A 179 -11.65 11.17 -1.80
C THR A 179 -12.65 10.31 -1.02
N MET A 180 -12.35 9.97 0.23
CA MET A 180 -13.23 9.19 1.09
C MET A 180 -14.33 10.01 1.76
N GLU A 181 -14.09 11.31 2.00
CA GLU A 181 -15.07 12.23 2.63
C GLU A 181 -16.17 12.72 1.66
N LYS A 182 -16.00 12.58 0.37
CA LYS A 182 -16.98 12.93 -0.68
C LYS A 182 -17.80 11.72 -1.11
#